data_ea253abac92f9b29582d2f06470dc346
#
_entry.id   ea253abac92f9b29582d2f06470dc346
#
_cell.length_a   1.000
_cell.length_b   1.000
_cell.length_c   1.000
_cell.angle_alpha   90.00
_cell.angle_beta   90.00
_cell.angle_gamma   90.00
#
_symmetry.space_group_name_H-M   'P 1'
#
loop_
_entity.id
_entity.type
_entity.pdbx_description
1 polymer ?
#
loop_
_entity_poly.entity_id
_entity_poly.type
_entity_poly.pdbx_seq_one_letter_code
_entity_poly.pdbx_strand_id
1 'polypeptide(L)'
;MTHDAYRSLPCLLPRRQFLGGAASAAACAAVSGGVSPIAAAADPAAQPAAAAGSAVPKLVDSHVHFYDPTRPEGVPWPAKNDAVLYRPVFPEEWEKLVAPLGPAAAIVVEASPWVDDNQWVLDLADRHEASRRDAGRGDAHAAIVGVVGNLPLDDAACAQLIDRFAAHRLFRGVRVNGDKLLAGLGDAVFSQHVAQLADRGLSVDVNGGDVFAAAVAATDRHQTLRIVIDHVANTRMTPEGPTAEWLDGIARVGERDTVFMKVSGMAESARRSMKAAKAPVDPRFYLPWLEASWKAFGERRLMYGSNWPVSDLAATYAEVFGIVAPFVRSRGPEAERWFFTEASRLAYRWT
;
A
#
# COMPACT_ATOMS: atom_id res chain seq x y z
N MET A 1 -49.34 6.80 2.03
CA MET A 1 -49.51 7.78 0.97
C MET A 1 -48.23 7.71 0.15
N THR A 2 -48.18 6.82 -0.89
CA THR A 2 -48.50 7.05 -2.32
C THR A 2 -47.51 8.03 -2.94
N HIS A 3 -46.68 7.78 -3.98
CA HIS A 3 -46.79 6.97 -5.19
C HIS A 3 -45.41 7.01 -5.83
N ASP A 4 -44.81 5.95 -6.30
CA ASP A 4 -44.95 5.17 -7.53
C ASP A 4 -44.64 5.91 -8.85
N ALA A 5 -43.88 5.18 -9.68
CA ALA A 5 -43.74 5.24 -11.11
C ALA A 5 -42.56 6.04 -11.74
N TYR A 6 -41.58 5.28 -12.26
CA TYR A 6 -41.22 5.47 -13.68
C TYR A 6 -40.84 4.15 -14.34
N ARG A 7 -41.58 3.87 -15.43
CA ARG A 7 -41.55 2.67 -16.28
C ARG A 7 -40.36 2.64 -17.25
N SER A 8 -39.95 1.42 -17.52
CA SER A 8 -39.12 0.88 -18.60
C SER A 8 -39.47 1.37 -20.02
N LEU A 9 -38.48 1.52 -20.86
CA LEU A 9 -38.59 1.32 -22.33
C LEU A 9 -37.26 0.66 -22.84
N PRO A 10 -37.39 -0.34 -23.76
CA PRO A 10 -36.22 -1.03 -24.33
C PRO A 10 -35.77 -0.35 -25.62
N CYS A 11 -34.50 -0.30 -25.86
CA CYS A 11 -33.93 0.10 -27.16
C CYS A 11 -33.23 -1.09 -27.81
N LEU A 12 -33.81 -1.50 -28.95
CA LEU A 12 -33.37 -2.56 -29.86
C LEU A 12 -32.18 -2.08 -30.70
N LEU A 13 -31.11 -2.89 -30.76
CA LEU A 13 -30.02 -2.74 -31.71
C LEU A 13 -30.26 -3.65 -32.90
N PRO A 14 -29.93 -3.25 -34.15
CA PRO A 14 -29.88 -4.15 -35.29
C PRO A 14 -28.52 -4.79 -35.46
N ARG A 15 -28.51 -6.11 -35.64
CA ARG A 15 -27.37 -6.91 -36.13
C ARG A 15 -27.06 -6.51 -37.58
N ARG A 16 -25.79 -6.30 -37.88
CA ARG A 16 -25.24 -6.41 -39.26
C ARG A 16 -24.30 -7.60 -39.33
N GLN A 17 -24.75 -8.57 -40.15
CA GLN A 17 -23.93 -9.64 -40.68
C GLN A 17 -23.04 -9.06 -41.81
N PHE A 18 -21.80 -9.50 -41.91
CA PHE A 18 -21.04 -9.46 -43.14
C PHE A 18 -20.44 -10.82 -43.42
N LEU A 19 -20.78 -11.29 -44.61
CA LEU A 19 -20.34 -12.51 -45.25
C LEU A 19 -18.96 -12.30 -45.91
N GLY A 20 -18.12 -13.26 -45.86
CA GLY A 20 -17.30 -14.04 -46.72
C GLY A 20 -16.68 -13.44 -48.00
N GLY A 21 -15.45 -13.88 -48.29
CA GLY A 21 -14.76 -13.70 -49.57
C GLY A 21 -13.32 -14.18 -49.50
N ALA A 22 -13.09 -15.37 -49.74
CA ALA A 22 -12.29 -16.15 -50.69
C ALA A 22 -10.82 -15.77 -50.95
N ALA A 23 -10.05 -16.83 -50.99
CA ALA A 23 -8.63 -17.01 -51.23
C ALA A 23 -8.10 -16.50 -52.57
N SER A 24 -6.82 -16.20 -52.60
CA SER A 24 -5.96 -16.42 -53.78
C SER A 24 -4.50 -16.65 -53.38
N ALA A 25 -3.97 -17.75 -53.86
CA ALA A 25 -2.58 -18.13 -53.79
C ALA A 25 -1.82 -17.57 -55.02
N ALA A 26 -0.59 -17.13 -54.83
CA ALA A 26 0.45 -17.18 -55.90
C ALA A 26 1.86 -16.92 -55.34
N ALA A 27 2.66 -17.94 -55.46
CA ALA A 27 3.97 -18.02 -56.08
C ALA A 27 5.21 -17.43 -55.41
N CYS A 28 6.14 -18.37 -55.25
CA CYS A 28 7.56 -18.23 -54.87
C CYS A 28 8.38 -17.27 -55.74
N ALA A 29 9.29 -16.55 -55.08
CA ALA A 29 10.59 -16.21 -55.63
C ALA A 29 11.65 -16.23 -54.51
N ALA A 30 12.61 -17.12 -54.62
CA ALA A 30 13.79 -17.19 -53.80
C ALA A 30 14.78 -16.12 -54.17
N VAL A 31 15.24 -15.32 -53.23
CA VAL A 31 16.46 -14.51 -53.36
C VAL A 31 17.33 -14.78 -52.13
N SER A 32 18.49 -15.38 -52.42
CA SER A 32 19.59 -15.59 -51.48
C SER A 32 20.32 -14.27 -51.23
N GLY A 33 20.55 -13.88 -50.05
CA GLY A 33 21.37 -12.70 -49.71
C GLY A 33 21.59 -12.46 -48.24
N GLY A 34 22.79 -12.76 -47.77
CA GLY A 34 23.48 -12.02 -46.71
C GLY A 34 22.96 -12.14 -45.30
N VAL A 35 23.54 -13.04 -44.51
CA VAL A 35 23.39 -13.05 -43.03
C VAL A 35 24.30 -11.99 -42.43
N SER A 36 23.75 -10.87 -41.98
CA SER A 36 24.40 -9.97 -41.03
C SER A 36 24.03 -10.37 -39.62
N PRO A 37 24.97 -10.38 -38.65
CA PRO A 37 24.65 -10.77 -37.29
C PRO A 37 23.78 -9.70 -36.63
N ILE A 38 22.61 -10.12 -36.15
CA ILE A 38 21.72 -9.30 -35.34
C ILE A 38 22.42 -9.06 -34.01
N ALA A 39 22.63 -7.78 -33.70
CA ALA A 39 23.09 -7.35 -32.38
C ALA A 39 22.18 -7.90 -31.30
N ALA A 40 22.77 -8.52 -30.31
CA ALA A 40 22.09 -9.01 -29.14
C ALA A 40 21.32 -7.87 -28.45
N ALA A 41 20.02 -8.05 -28.31
CA ALA A 41 19.17 -7.17 -27.53
C ALA A 41 19.69 -7.14 -26.09
N ALA A 42 19.91 -5.94 -25.58
CA ALA A 42 20.31 -5.71 -24.19
C ALA A 42 19.20 -6.22 -23.25
N ASP A 43 19.63 -7.02 -22.28
CA ASP A 43 18.83 -7.56 -21.20
C ASP A 43 18.29 -6.42 -20.31
N PRO A 44 16.96 -6.25 -20.10
CA PRO A 44 16.42 -5.15 -19.30
C PRO A 44 16.45 -5.38 -17.79
N ALA A 45 17.31 -6.27 -17.29
CA ALA A 45 17.42 -6.59 -15.86
C ALA A 45 18.78 -6.21 -15.26
N ALA A 46 19.25 -4.99 -15.50
CA ALA A 46 20.29 -4.44 -14.64
C ALA A 46 19.67 -4.03 -13.29
N GLN A 47 19.73 -4.93 -12.33
CA GLN A 47 19.50 -4.57 -10.92
C GLN A 47 20.55 -3.51 -10.52
N PRO A 48 20.14 -2.39 -9.90
CA PRO A 48 21.13 -1.47 -9.36
C PRO A 48 21.97 -2.22 -8.32
N ALA A 49 23.31 -2.17 -8.49
CA ALA A 49 24.24 -2.74 -7.55
C ALA A 49 23.95 -2.18 -6.14
N ALA A 50 23.67 -3.06 -5.20
CA ALA A 50 23.49 -2.70 -3.81
C ALA A 50 24.76 -1.96 -3.33
N ALA A 51 24.59 -0.75 -2.83
CA ALA A 51 25.67 -0.01 -2.18
C ALA A 51 26.23 -0.89 -1.05
N ALA A 52 27.52 -1.14 -1.06
CA ALA A 52 28.20 -1.96 -0.08
C ALA A 52 28.06 -1.30 1.30
N GLY A 53 27.38 -1.97 2.24
CA GLY A 53 27.40 -1.61 3.67
C GLY A 53 26.10 -1.76 4.45
N SER A 54 24.91 -1.80 3.84
CA SER A 54 23.64 -1.88 4.57
C SER A 54 23.05 -3.28 4.52
N ALA A 55 22.95 -3.95 5.66
CA ALA A 55 22.25 -5.22 5.74
C ALA A 55 20.75 -5.00 5.42
N VAL A 56 20.22 -5.67 4.39
CA VAL A 56 18.80 -5.60 4.04
C VAL A 56 17.96 -6.01 5.26
N PRO A 57 16.98 -5.20 5.71
CA PRO A 57 16.14 -5.57 6.83
C PRO A 57 15.39 -6.87 6.53
N LYS A 58 15.27 -7.74 7.53
CA LYS A 58 14.47 -8.99 7.40
C LYS A 58 12.97 -8.74 7.51
N LEU A 59 12.61 -7.60 8.09
CA LEU A 59 11.24 -7.16 8.30
C LEU A 59 11.11 -5.68 7.97
N VAL A 60 10.19 -5.33 7.11
CA VAL A 60 9.70 -3.96 6.94
C VAL A 60 8.26 -3.91 7.41
N ASP A 61 8.03 -3.18 8.49
CA ASP A 61 6.69 -2.83 8.93
C ASP A 61 6.19 -1.66 8.09
N SER A 62 5.35 -1.94 7.12
CA SER A 62 4.91 -0.95 6.13
C SER A 62 3.80 -0.02 6.63
N HIS A 63 3.39 -0.15 7.91
CA HIS A 63 2.32 0.67 8.46
C HIS A 63 2.49 0.88 9.97
N VAL A 64 3.20 1.94 10.34
CA VAL A 64 3.31 2.43 11.72
C VAL A 64 2.98 3.92 11.77
N HIS A 65 2.59 4.41 12.95
CA HIS A 65 2.33 5.83 13.18
C HIS A 65 3.22 6.34 14.31
N PHE A 66 3.86 7.50 14.10
CA PHE A 66 4.56 8.25 15.14
C PHE A 66 3.92 9.62 15.28
N TYR A 67 3.70 10.05 16.50
CA TYR A 67 3.08 11.33 16.82
C TYR A 67 3.36 11.72 18.28
N ASP A 68 3.17 13.01 18.58
CA ASP A 68 3.37 13.54 19.91
C ASP A 68 2.26 14.54 20.29
N PRO A 69 1.27 14.15 21.11
CA PRO A 69 0.20 15.04 21.55
C PRO A 69 0.66 16.13 22.53
N THR A 70 1.91 16.07 23.02
CA THR A 70 2.46 17.06 23.95
C THR A 70 3.08 18.27 23.25
N ARG A 71 3.15 18.26 21.91
CA ARG A 71 3.59 19.41 21.13
C ARG A 71 2.68 20.62 21.40
N PRO A 72 3.20 21.87 21.28
CA PRO A 72 2.38 23.07 21.44
C PRO A 72 1.13 23.08 20.54
N GLU A 73 1.26 22.60 19.30
CA GLU A 73 0.18 22.50 18.31
C GLU A 73 -0.79 21.35 18.67
N GLY A 74 -0.34 20.39 19.47
CA GLY A 74 -1.05 19.14 19.75
C GLY A 74 -1.10 18.22 18.53
N VAL A 75 -2.12 17.39 18.49
CA VAL A 75 -2.42 16.50 17.36
C VAL A 75 -3.93 16.44 17.11
N PRO A 76 -4.40 16.34 15.85
CA PRO A 76 -5.81 16.18 15.56
C PRO A 76 -6.33 14.78 15.88
N TRP A 77 -5.43 13.80 15.93
CA TRP A 77 -5.64 12.41 16.28
C TRP A 77 -4.39 11.88 17.01
N PRO A 78 -4.56 10.98 18.00
CA PRO A 78 -5.80 10.43 18.56
C PRO A 78 -6.59 11.43 19.41
N ALA A 79 -7.85 11.09 19.73
CA ALA A 79 -8.68 11.91 20.60
C ALA A 79 -8.13 11.95 22.03
N LYS A 80 -8.26 13.11 22.72
CA LYS A 80 -7.71 13.33 24.06
C LYS A 80 -8.21 12.35 25.13
N ASN A 81 -9.38 11.77 24.93
CA ASN A 81 -9.99 10.78 25.83
C ASN A 81 -9.62 9.33 25.48
N ASP A 82 -8.79 9.08 24.49
CA ASP A 82 -8.28 7.73 24.18
C ASP A 82 -7.14 7.39 25.15
N ALA A 83 -7.44 6.55 26.14
CA ALA A 83 -6.48 6.19 27.19
C ALA A 83 -5.30 5.33 26.68
N VAL A 84 -5.41 4.71 25.52
CA VAL A 84 -4.36 3.86 24.92
C VAL A 84 -3.49 4.66 23.98
N LEU A 85 -4.11 5.43 23.10
CA LEU A 85 -3.42 6.09 22.01
C LEU A 85 -2.97 7.51 22.31
N TYR A 86 -3.65 8.26 23.22
CA TYR A 86 -3.31 9.67 23.49
C TYR A 86 -2.06 9.80 24.39
N ARG A 87 -0.92 9.52 23.79
CA ARG A 87 0.41 9.59 24.40
C ARG A 87 1.46 9.85 23.30
N PRO A 88 2.67 10.30 23.65
CA PRO A 88 3.78 10.32 22.69
C PRO A 88 4.10 8.90 22.19
N VAL A 89 4.32 8.78 20.89
CA VAL A 89 4.64 7.53 20.21
C VAL A 89 5.83 7.77 19.29
N PHE A 90 6.98 7.17 19.62
CA PHE A 90 8.26 7.43 18.98
C PHE A 90 8.93 6.15 18.44
N PRO A 91 9.88 6.28 17.50
CA PRO A 91 10.61 5.14 16.93
C PRO A 91 11.28 4.23 17.95
N GLU A 92 11.80 4.79 19.05
CA GLU A 92 12.53 4.04 20.09
C GLU A 92 11.64 3.03 20.83
N GLU A 93 10.34 3.30 20.92
CA GLU A 93 9.38 2.35 21.48
C GLU A 93 9.11 1.21 20.51
N TRP A 94 8.87 1.55 19.24
CA TRP A 94 8.68 0.56 18.18
C TRP A 94 9.90 -0.34 18.02
N GLU A 95 11.12 0.21 18.07
CA GLU A 95 12.36 -0.57 18.02
C GLU A 95 12.41 -1.69 19.07
N LYS A 96 11.95 -1.41 20.29
CA LYS A 96 11.89 -2.41 21.36
C LYS A 96 10.91 -3.55 21.04
N LEU A 97 9.80 -3.23 20.36
CA LEU A 97 8.79 -4.24 19.99
C LEU A 97 9.30 -5.15 18.87
N VAL A 98 10.05 -4.62 17.91
CA VAL A 98 10.55 -5.38 16.76
C VAL A 98 11.89 -6.08 17.03
N ALA A 99 12.64 -5.67 18.04
CA ALA A 99 13.97 -6.21 18.35
C ALA A 99 14.02 -7.75 18.42
N PRO A 100 13.03 -8.46 18.99
CA PRO A 100 13.02 -9.93 19.00
C PRO A 100 12.88 -10.56 17.60
N LEU A 101 12.43 -9.81 16.59
CA LEU A 101 12.24 -10.29 15.23
C LEU A 101 13.50 -10.13 14.36
N GLY A 102 14.53 -9.44 14.87
CA GLY A 102 15.79 -9.18 14.18
C GLY A 102 15.83 -7.82 13.47
N PRO A 103 16.74 -7.63 12.50
CA PRO A 103 16.85 -6.37 11.77
C PRO A 103 15.54 -5.97 11.09
N ALA A 104 15.03 -4.80 11.45
CA ALA A 104 13.74 -4.31 10.97
C ALA A 104 13.83 -2.86 10.49
N ALA A 105 12.89 -2.48 9.62
CA ALA A 105 12.67 -1.12 9.18
C ALA A 105 11.19 -0.78 9.20
N ALA A 106 10.86 0.52 9.18
CA ALA A 106 9.49 1.01 9.20
C ALA A 106 9.20 1.92 8.00
N ILE A 107 7.97 1.85 7.50
CA ILE A 107 7.35 2.90 6.70
C ILE A 107 6.31 3.57 7.60
N VAL A 108 6.54 4.85 7.87
CA VAL A 108 5.67 5.66 8.71
C VAL A 108 4.53 6.20 7.86
N VAL A 109 3.31 5.94 8.28
CA VAL A 109 2.12 6.49 7.63
C VAL A 109 1.59 7.66 8.47
N GLU A 110 1.12 8.69 7.80
CA GLU A 110 0.60 9.88 8.47
C GLU A 110 -0.46 9.53 9.54
N ALA A 111 -0.42 10.27 10.64
CA ALA A 111 -1.40 10.22 11.72
C ALA A 111 -2.25 11.49 11.79
N SER A 112 -2.04 12.43 10.85
CA SER A 112 -2.61 13.77 10.90
C SER A 112 -2.95 14.28 9.49
N PRO A 113 -4.09 14.95 9.28
CA PRO A 113 -4.41 15.62 8.03
C PRO A 113 -3.62 16.95 7.84
N TRP A 114 -2.82 17.38 8.81
CA TRP A 114 -2.07 18.63 8.70
C TRP A 114 -0.83 18.46 7.81
N VAL A 115 -0.67 19.35 6.85
CA VAL A 115 0.44 19.30 5.89
C VAL A 115 1.80 19.44 6.58
N ASP A 116 1.89 20.29 7.62
CA ASP A 116 3.14 20.50 8.35
C ASP A 116 3.57 19.31 9.17
N ASP A 117 2.67 18.41 9.52
CA ASP A 117 3.01 17.15 10.20
C ASP A 117 3.82 16.20 9.29
N ASN A 118 3.75 16.33 7.96
CA ASN A 118 4.67 15.64 7.06
C ASN A 118 6.13 16.03 7.36
N GLN A 119 6.40 17.34 7.54
CA GLN A 119 7.75 17.80 7.88
C GLN A 119 8.17 17.31 9.26
N TRP A 120 7.27 17.36 10.24
CA TRP A 120 7.56 16.87 11.59
C TRP A 120 7.98 15.39 11.59
N VAL A 121 7.28 14.53 10.83
CA VAL A 121 7.63 13.10 10.72
C VAL A 121 8.96 12.92 9.99
N LEU A 122 9.24 13.68 8.94
CA LEU A 122 10.51 13.63 8.21
C LEU A 122 11.67 14.06 9.10
N ASP A 123 11.51 15.15 9.86
CA ASP A 123 12.51 15.62 10.81
C ASP A 123 12.73 14.62 11.97
N LEU A 124 11.65 13.95 12.43
CA LEU A 124 11.76 12.87 13.41
C LEU A 124 12.60 11.71 12.85
N ALA A 125 12.33 11.30 11.61
CA ALA A 125 13.06 10.22 10.95
C ALA A 125 14.56 10.57 10.78
N ASP A 126 14.88 11.79 10.39
CA ASP A 126 16.28 12.22 10.24
C ASP A 126 17.01 12.31 11.59
N ARG A 127 16.35 12.81 12.64
CA ARG A 127 16.92 12.79 14.01
C ARG A 127 17.15 11.37 14.51
N HIS A 128 16.22 10.49 14.27
CA HIS A 128 16.33 9.08 14.65
C HIS A 128 17.52 8.41 13.94
N GLU A 129 17.69 8.63 12.64
CA GLU A 129 18.80 8.12 11.84
C GLU A 129 20.16 8.67 12.34
N ALA A 130 20.23 9.98 12.66
CA ALA A 130 21.42 10.59 13.23
C ALA A 130 21.80 9.97 14.59
N SER A 131 20.82 9.81 15.49
CA SER A 131 21.01 9.18 16.80
C SER A 131 21.52 7.74 16.70
N ARG A 132 21.01 6.98 15.74
CA ARG A 132 21.49 5.60 15.49
C ARG A 132 22.95 5.56 15.04
N ARG A 133 23.34 6.45 14.14
CA ARG A 133 24.73 6.56 13.66
C ARG A 133 25.68 6.95 14.80
N ASP A 134 25.31 7.94 15.60
CA ASP A 134 26.13 8.42 16.74
C ASP A 134 26.29 7.33 17.82
N ALA A 135 25.28 6.48 17.98
CA ALA A 135 25.36 5.34 18.90
C ALA A 135 26.16 4.14 18.34
N GLY A 136 26.76 4.25 17.15
CA GLY A 136 27.45 3.15 16.48
C GLY A 136 26.55 1.96 16.15
N ARG A 137 25.26 2.17 16.12
CA ARG A 137 24.27 1.17 15.77
C ARG A 137 24.17 1.11 14.25
N GLY A 138 25.00 0.29 13.63
CA GLY A 138 24.94 0.03 12.19
C GLY A 138 23.60 -0.56 11.75
N ASP A 139 23.56 -1.05 10.53
CA ASP A 139 22.36 -1.52 9.81
C ASP A 139 21.58 -2.68 10.45
N ALA A 140 22.05 -3.22 11.58
CA ALA A 140 21.37 -4.29 12.33
C ALA A 140 20.17 -3.80 13.17
N HIS A 141 19.96 -2.50 13.28
CA HIS A 141 18.89 -1.90 14.08
C HIS A 141 17.73 -1.38 13.19
N ALA A 142 16.61 -1.11 13.84
CA ALA A 142 15.42 -0.57 13.17
C ALA A 142 15.71 0.78 12.50
N ALA A 143 15.23 0.98 11.30
CA ALA A 143 15.36 2.20 10.51
C ALA A 143 14.03 2.65 9.95
N ILE A 144 13.89 3.94 9.67
CA ILE A 144 12.75 4.47 8.90
C ILE A 144 13.21 4.55 7.44
N VAL A 145 12.53 3.80 6.55
CA VAL A 145 12.87 3.72 5.12
C VAL A 145 11.88 4.45 4.22
N GLY A 146 10.77 4.91 4.79
CA GLY A 146 9.77 5.68 4.05
C GLY A 146 8.78 6.40 4.94
N VAL A 147 8.21 7.46 4.41
CA VAL A 147 7.11 8.23 4.99
C VAL A 147 6.01 8.37 3.95
N VAL A 148 4.79 8.02 4.30
CA VAL A 148 3.57 8.26 3.54
C VAL A 148 2.82 9.40 4.23
N GLY A 149 2.75 10.54 3.58
CA GLY A 149 2.18 11.77 4.16
C GLY A 149 0.73 12.02 3.78
N ASN A 150 0.27 13.22 4.08
CA ASN A 150 -1.03 13.74 3.66
C ASN A 150 -0.85 15.04 2.87
N LEU A 151 -1.49 15.14 1.70
CA LEU A 151 -1.47 16.35 0.88
C LEU A 151 -2.89 16.71 0.39
N PRO A 152 -3.22 17.99 0.29
CA PRO A 152 -4.52 18.46 -0.17
C PRO A 152 -4.58 18.42 -1.71
N LEU A 153 -4.78 17.22 -2.30
CA LEU A 153 -4.74 17.03 -3.76
C LEU A 153 -5.80 17.83 -4.52
N ASP A 154 -6.81 18.34 -3.84
CA ASP A 154 -7.86 19.23 -4.34
C ASP A 154 -7.48 20.72 -4.31
N ASP A 155 -6.36 21.09 -3.69
CA ASP A 155 -5.87 22.47 -3.64
C ASP A 155 -4.89 22.76 -4.80
N ALA A 156 -5.11 23.85 -5.53
CA ALA A 156 -4.25 24.25 -6.64
C ALA A 156 -2.76 24.46 -6.23
N ALA A 157 -2.50 24.80 -4.96
CA ALA A 157 -1.14 24.93 -4.45
C ALA A 157 -0.45 23.58 -4.17
N CYS A 158 -1.16 22.45 -4.28
CA CYS A 158 -0.63 21.13 -3.93
C CYS A 158 0.56 20.72 -4.82
N ALA A 159 0.63 21.17 -6.06
CA ALA A 159 1.77 20.90 -6.94
C ALA A 159 3.12 21.27 -6.31
N GLN A 160 3.19 22.43 -5.65
CA GLN A 160 4.40 22.89 -4.96
C GLN A 160 4.70 22.05 -3.70
N LEU A 161 3.68 21.59 -3.00
CA LEU A 161 3.83 20.70 -1.84
C LEU A 161 4.35 19.33 -2.28
N ILE A 162 3.85 18.78 -3.39
CA ILE A 162 4.37 17.53 -3.96
C ILE A 162 5.86 17.68 -4.27
N ASP A 163 6.26 18.76 -4.95
CA ASP A 163 7.66 19.01 -5.28
C ASP A 163 8.53 19.18 -4.03
N ARG A 164 8.05 19.93 -3.04
CA ARG A 164 8.74 20.13 -1.76
C ARG A 164 9.03 18.81 -1.07
N PHE A 165 7.98 18.01 -0.85
CA PHE A 165 8.13 16.78 -0.08
C PHE A 165 8.81 15.66 -0.88
N ALA A 166 8.57 15.55 -2.19
CA ALA A 166 9.25 14.59 -3.07
C ALA A 166 10.79 14.78 -3.11
N ALA A 167 11.28 15.98 -2.79
CA ALA A 167 12.73 16.25 -2.67
C ALA A 167 13.35 15.53 -1.46
N HIS A 168 12.58 15.15 -0.46
CA HIS A 168 13.08 14.43 0.71
C HIS A 168 13.17 12.92 0.43
N ARG A 169 14.36 12.34 0.66
CA ARG A 169 14.66 10.92 0.36
C ARG A 169 13.71 9.91 1.01
N LEU A 170 13.07 10.25 2.13
CA LEU A 170 12.16 9.36 2.84
C LEU A 170 10.69 9.56 2.45
N PHE A 171 10.33 10.64 1.74
CA PHE A 171 8.93 10.82 1.34
C PHE A 171 8.60 9.90 0.17
N ARG A 172 7.70 8.93 0.38
CA ARG A 172 7.45 7.82 -0.55
C ARG A 172 6.04 7.79 -1.14
N GLY A 173 5.13 8.54 -0.57
CA GLY A 173 3.74 8.55 -1.03
C GLY A 173 2.83 9.44 -0.21
N VAL A 174 1.56 9.42 -0.57
CA VAL A 174 0.49 10.11 0.15
C VAL A 174 -0.66 9.15 0.44
N ARG A 175 -1.34 9.35 1.57
CA ARG A 175 -2.56 8.58 1.90
C ARG A 175 -3.80 9.38 1.55
N VAL A 176 -4.76 8.73 0.88
CA VAL A 176 -6.02 9.34 0.43
C VAL A 176 -7.18 8.42 0.78
N ASN A 177 -8.31 8.99 1.18
CA ASN A 177 -9.55 8.22 1.32
C ASN A 177 -10.05 7.76 -0.06
N GLY A 178 -10.58 6.53 -0.17
CA GLY A 178 -11.00 5.94 -1.45
C GLY A 178 -12.10 6.74 -2.14
N ASP A 179 -13.12 7.19 -1.40
CA ASP A 179 -14.21 8.00 -1.99
C ASP A 179 -13.68 9.36 -2.48
N LYS A 180 -12.74 9.99 -1.71
CA LYS A 180 -12.08 11.23 -2.12
C LYS A 180 -11.22 11.03 -3.37
N LEU A 181 -10.48 9.93 -3.46
CA LEU A 181 -9.70 9.60 -4.65
C LEU A 181 -10.60 9.39 -5.86
N LEU A 182 -11.64 8.56 -5.72
CA LEU A 182 -12.58 8.24 -6.80
C LEU A 182 -13.27 9.49 -7.33
N ALA A 183 -13.80 10.34 -6.46
CA ALA A 183 -14.45 11.59 -6.83
C ALA A 183 -13.45 12.59 -7.45
N GLY A 184 -12.25 12.73 -6.85
CA GLY A 184 -11.22 13.66 -7.28
C GLY A 184 -10.62 13.34 -8.65
N LEU A 185 -10.59 12.07 -9.07
CA LEU A 185 -10.14 11.72 -10.41
C LEU A 185 -10.98 12.36 -11.53
N GLY A 186 -12.23 12.77 -11.25
CA GLY A 186 -13.08 13.55 -12.17
C GLY A 186 -12.70 15.03 -12.26
N ASP A 187 -12.00 15.56 -11.28
CA ASP A 187 -11.50 16.94 -11.25
C ASP A 187 -10.14 17.05 -11.92
N ALA A 188 -9.95 18.10 -12.74
CA ALA A 188 -8.73 18.27 -13.53
C ALA A 188 -7.50 18.55 -12.64
N VAL A 189 -7.65 19.39 -11.60
CA VAL A 189 -6.57 19.77 -10.68
C VAL A 189 -6.14 18.56 -9.87
N PHE A 190 -7.09 17.87 -9.25
CA PHE A 190 -6.83 16.67 -8.48
C PHE A 190 -6.15 15.59 -9.33
N SER A 191 -6.69 15.30 -10.52
CA SER A 191 -6.14 14.27 -11.42
C SER A 191 -4.74 14.63 -11.92
N GLN A 192 -4.43 15.92 -12.12
CA GLN A 192 -3.08 16.39 -12.45
C GLN A 192 -2.11 16.14 -11.29
N HIS A 193 -2.51 16.38 -10.04
CA HIS A 193 -1.67 16.07 -8.88
C HIS A 193 -1.44 14.58 -8.71
N VAL A 194 -2.44 13.73 -8.96
CA VAL A 194 -2.25 12.28 -8.99
C VAL A 194 -1.24 11.85 -10.07
N ALA A 195 -1.31 12.47 -11.27
CA ALA A 195 -0.30 12.24 -12.31
C ALA A 195 1.10 12.67 -11.86
N GLN A 196 1.22 13.86 -11.22
CA GLN A 196 2.49 14.35 -10.69
C GLN A 196 3.08 13.40 -9.64
N LEU A 197 2.26 12.83 -8.74
CA LEU A 197 2.71 11.79 -7.80
C LEU A 197 3.31 10.58 -8.54
N ALA A 198 2.63 10.10 -9.58
CA ALA A 198 3.11 8.99 -10.40
C ALA A 198 4.45 9.31 -11.09
N ASP A 199 4.58 10.52 -11.68
CA ASP A 199 5.79 10.99 -12.36
C ASP A 199 6.97 11.15 -11.40
N ARG A 200 6.72 11.53 -10.15
CA ARG A 200 7.72 11.59 -9.06
C ARG A 200 8.02 10.22 -8.47
N GLY A 201 7.36 9.17 -8.93
CA GLY A 201 7.51 7.80 -8.42
C GLY A 201 6.99 7.61 -7.00
N LEU A 202 6.08 8.47 -6.55
CA LEU A 202 5.39 8.35 -5.27
C LEU A 202 4.21 7.39 -5.37
N SER A 203 3.89 6.69 -4.28
CA SER A 203 2.68 5.85 -4.18
C SER A 203 1.47 6.65 -3.70
N VAL A 204 0.29 6.08 -3.91
CA VAL A 204 -0.93 6.53 -3.24
C VAL A 204 -1.46 5.37 -2.38
N ASP A 205 -1.44 5.57 -1.08
CA ASP A 205 -2.06 4.66 -0.12
C ASP A 205 -3.54 4.98 -0.03
N VAL A 206 -4.40 3.97 -0.17
CA VAL A 206 -5.85 4.17 -0.18
C VAL A 206 -6.47 3.51 1.05
N ASN A 207 -7.16 4.32 1.86
CA ASN A 207 -7.74 3.88 3.13
C ASN A 207 -9.18 4.38 3.30
N GLY A 208 -10.12 3.45 3.55
CA GLY A 208 -11.54 3.77 3.75
C GLY A 208 -12.27 4.19 2.48
N GLY A 209 -13.61 4.25 2.54
CA GLY A 209 -14.46 4.45 1.36
C GLY A 209 -14.39 3.26 0.40
N ASP A 210 -14.76 3.48 -0.86
CA ASP A 210 -14.66 2.44 -1.90
C ASP A 210 -13.22 2.34 -2.45
N VAL A 211 -12.36 1.66 -1.68
CA VAL A 211 -10.94 1.48 -2.04
C VAL A 211 -10.78 0.70 -3.36
N PHE A 212 -11.70 -0.20 -3.68
CA PHE A 212 -11.62 -1.02 -4.88
C PHE A 212 -11.91 -0.22 -6.14
N ALA A 213 -13.03 0.51 -6.14
CA ALA A 213 -13.36 1.38 -7.27
C ALA A 213 -12.30 2.47 -7.46
N ALA A 214 -11.81 3.05 -6.37
CA ALA A 214 -10.75 4.06 -6.39
C ALA A 214 -9.45 3.53 -7.00
N ALA A 215 -8.99 2.35 -6.57
CA ALA A 215 -7.77 1.73 -7.09
C ALA A 215 -7.89 1.39 -8.59
N VAL A 216 -9.05 0.84 -9.01
CA VAL A 216 -9.34 0.56 -10.41
C VAL A 216 -9.31 1.85 -11.24
N ALA A 217 -10.08 2.86 -10.85
CA ALA A 217 -10.19 4.11 -11.61
C ALA A 217 -8.83 4.86 -11.68
N ALA A 218 -8.07 4.86 -10.58
CA ALA A 218 -6.76 5.51 -10.52
C ALA A 218 -5.75 4.83 -11.44
N THR A 219 -5.68 3.50 -11.45
CA THR A 219 -4.73 2.74 -12.28
C THR A 219 -5.14 2.68 -13.75
N ASP A 220 -6.43 2.71 -14.07
CA ASP A 220 -6.91 2.82 -15.45
C ASP A 220 -6.53 4.18 -16.07
N ARG A 221 -6.51 5.24 -15.26
CA ARG A 221 -6.16 6.60 -15.70
C ARG A 221 -4.66 6.88 -15.67
N HIS A 222 -3.95 6.34 -14.68
CA HIS A 222 -2.52 6.55 -14.42
C HIS A 222 -1.80 5.21 -14.29
N GLN A 223 -1.47 4.59 -15.42
CA GLN A 223 -0.98 3.20 -15.48
C GLN A 223 0.34 2.96 -14.74
N THR A 224 1.16 3.99 -14.54
CA THR A 224 2.42 3.91 -13.78
C THR A 224 2.28 4.19 -12.29
N LEU A 225 1.09 4.65 -11.85
CA LEU A 225 0.80 4.94 -10.44
C LEU A 225 0.77 3.65 -9.64
N ARG A 226 1.51 3.63 -8.54
CA ARG A 226 1.41 2.55 -7.56
C ARG A 226 0.36 2.90 -6.52
N ILE A 227 -0.63 2.04 -6.41
CA ILE A 227 -1.65 2.09 -5.37
C ILE A 227 -1.30 1.06 -4.30
N VAL A 228 -1.39 1.47 -3.04
CA VAL A 228 -1.26 0.58 -1.90
C VAL A 228 -2.58 0.60 -1.12
N ILE A 229 -3.29 -0.52 -1.11
CA ILE A 229 -4.54 -0.65 -0.36
C ILE A 229 -4.20 -0.93 1.11
N ASP A 230 -4.64 -0.08 2.02
CA ASP A 230 -4.43 -0.26 3.46
C ASP A 230 -5.38 -1.31 4.05
N HIS A 231 -4.90 -2.02 5.09
CA HIS A 231 -5.70 -2.80 6.05
C HIS A 231 -6.62 -3.84 5.42
N VAL A 232 -6.12 -4.59 4.43
CA VAL A 232 -6.93 -5.63 3.73
C VAL A 232 -8.25 -5.02 3.24
N ALA A 233 -8.17 -3.78 2.69
CA ALA A 233 -9.31 -2.98 2.23
C ALA A 233 -10.35 -2.67 3.33
N ASN A 234 -9.92 -2.58 4.60
CA ASN A 234 -10.78 -2.31 5.77
C ASN A 234 -11.99 -3.27 5.90
N THR A 235 -11.86 -4.49 5.40
CA THR A 235 -12.96 -5.47 5.43
C THR A 235 -13.37 -5.82 6.85
N ARG A 236 -14.64 -6.16 7.02
CA ARG A 236 -15.12 -6.73 8.28
C ARG A 236 -14.60 -8.16 8.44
N MET A 237 -14.12 -8.48 9.64
CA MET A 237 -13.64 -9.82 9.97
C MET A 237 -14.50 -10.44 11.06
N THR A 238 -15.23 -11.48 10.68
CA THR A 238 -16.20 -12.20 11.53
C THR A 238 -16.04 -13.71 11.31
N PRO A 239 -16.58 -14.57 12.19
CA PRO A 239 -16.48 -16.03 12.01
C PRO A 239 -17.06 -16.56 10.69
N GLU A 240 -17.93 -15.80 10.05
CA GLU A 240 -18.58 -16.16 8.76
C GLU A 240 -17.59 -16.07 7.57
N GLY A 241 -16.41 -15.45 7.78
CA GLY A 241 -15.42 -15.27 6.71
C GLY A 241 -15.62 -14.02 5.85
N PRO A 242 -14.87 -13.90 4.74
CA PRO A 242 -14.95 -12.76 3.84
C PRO A 242 -16.27 -12.74 3.05
N THR A 243 -16.81 -11.55 2.80
CA THR A 243 -18.01 -11.36 1.99
C THR A 243 -17.71 -11.55 0.50
N ALA A 244 -18.75 -11.92 -0.28
CA ALA A 244 -18.62 -12.04 -1.74
C ALA A 244 -18.19 -10.71 -2.39
N GLU A 245 -18.73 -9.59 -1.93
CA GLU A 245 -18.37 -8.26 -2.41
C GLU A 245 -16.86 -7.96 -2.21
N TRP A 246 -16.32 -8.29 -1.04
CA TRP A 246 -14.89 -8.12 -0.79
C TRP A 246 -14.04 -9.07 -1.65
N LEU A 247 -14.46 -10.33 -1.82
CA LEU A 247 -13.78 -11.32 -2.68
C LEU A 247 -13.74 -10.85 -4.15
N ASP A 248 -14.83 -10.33 -4.66
CA ASP A 248 -14.91 -9.76 -6.01
C ASP A 248 -14.06 -8.49 -6.14
N GLY A 249 -14.05 -7.65 -5.09
CA GLY A 249 -13.25 -6.43 -5.03
C GLY A 249 -11.75 -6.71 -5.11
N ILE A 250 -11.23 -7.62 -4.27
CA ILE A 250 -9.80 -7.98 -4.29
C ILE A 250 -9.40 -8.68 -5.58
N ALA A 251 -10.26 -9.50 -6.17
CA ALA A 251 -9.99 -10.15 -7.45
C ALA A 251 -9.78 -9.10 -8.55
N ARG A 252 -10.67 -8.13 -8.66
CA ARG A 252 -10.56 -7.03 -9.66
C ARG A 252 -9.30 -6.20 -9.51
N VAL A 253 -8.93 -5.80 -8.30
CA VAL A 253 -7.70 -5.01 -8.09
C VAL A 253 -6.45 -5.87 -8.19
N GLY A 254 -6.54 -7.16 -7.88
CA GLY A 254 -5.46 -8.12 -8.02
C GLY A 254 -4.98 -8.35 -9.46
N GLU A 255 -5.80 -8.04 -10.47
CA GLU A 255 -5.42 -8.08 -11.89
C GLU A 255 -4.46 -6.95 -12.30
N ARG A 256 -4.22 -5.96 -11.43
CA ARG A 256 -3.42 -4.78 -11.72
C ARG A 256 -2.04 -4.88 -11.10
N ASP A 257 -1.00 -4.94 -11.91
CA ASP A 257 0.39 -5.13 -11.45
C ASP A 257 0.93 -3.98 -10.58
N THR A 258 0.33 -2.79 -10.68
CA THR A 258 0.72 -1.62 -9.90
C THR A 258 -0.09 -1.46 -8.60
N VAL A 259 -1.00 -2.40 -8.28
CA VAL A 259 -1.76 -2.40 -7.03
C VAL A 259 -1.15 -3.39 -6.05
N PHE A 260 -0.86 -2.89 -4.86
CA PHE A 260 -0.34 -3.61 -3.70
C PHE A 260 -1.34 -3.57 -2.56
N MET A 261 -1.19 -4.45 -1.57
CA MET A 261 -2.05 -4.43 -0.39
C MET A 261 -1.26 -4.71 0.88
N LYS A 262 -1.53 -3.92 1.92
CA LYS A 262 -1.02 -4.16 3.27
C LYS A 262 -1.91 -5.16 3.99
N VAL A 263 -1.30 -6.23 4.44
CA VAL A 263 -1.89 -7.16 5.40
C VAL A 263 -1.65 -6.58 6.79
N SER A 264 -2.54 -5.68 7.17
CA SER A 264 -2.51 -4.90 8.40
C SER A 264 -3.94 -4.63 8.89
N GLY A 265 -4.13 -4.10 10.10
CA GLY A 265 -5.44 -3.73 10.62
C GLY A 265 -6.42 -4.90 10.82
N MET A 266 -5.95 -6.14 10.72
CA MET A 266 -6.79 -7.34 10.79
C MET A 266 -7.34 -7.56 12.21
N ALA A 267 -6.49 -7.45 13.22
CA ALA A 267 -6.89 -7.59 14.63
C ALA A 267 -7.92 -6.52 15.02
N GLU A 268 -7.68 -5.27 14.63
CA GLU A 268 -8.60 -4.15 14.91
C GLU A 268 -9.94 -4.34 14.20
N SER A 269 -9.91 -4.82 12.96
CA SER A 269 -11.14 -5.12 12.22
C SER A 269 -11.93 -6.25 12.88
N ALA A 270 -11.30 -7.35 13.27
CA ALA A 270 -11.93 -8.46 13.98
C ALA A 270 -12.55 -7.99 15.30
N ARG A 271 -11.76 -7.27 16.11
CA ARG A 271 -12.24 -6.71 17.38
C ARG A 271 -13.49 -5.85 17.21
N ARG A 272 -13.46 -4.90 16.25
CA ARG A 272 -14.61 -4.01 15.95
C ARG A 272 -15.82 -4.77 15.43
N SER A 273 -15.61 -5.68 14.47
CA SER A 273 -16.68 -6.43 13.82
C SER A 273 -17.41 -7.35 14.81
N MET A 274 -16.67 -7.94 15.76
CA MET A 274 -17.21 -8.83 16.78
C MET A 274 -17.62 -8.07 18.05
N LYS A 275 -17.38 -6.76 18.14
CA LYS A 275 -17.59 -5.94 19.35
C LYS A 275 -16.90 -6.54 20.58
N ALA A 276 -15.72 -7.12 20.41
CA ALA A 276 -14.98 -7.79 21.45
C ALA A 276 -14.04 -6.83 22.20
N ALA A 277 -13.65 -7.17 23.43
CA ALA A 277 -12.64 -6.42 24.18
C ALA A 277 -11.25 -6.55 23.56
N LYS A 278 -10.92 -7.74 23.04
CA LYS A 278 -9.66 -8.06 22.32
C LYS A 278 -9.99 -8.83 21.05
N ALA A 279 -9.05 -8.81 20.09
CA ALA A 279 -9.15 -9.58 18.87
C ALA A 279 -8.88 -11.08 19.13
N PRO A 280 -9.40 -11.99 18.30
CA PRO A 280 -8.88 -13.35 18.21
C PRO A 280 -7.39 -13.31 17.83
N VAL A 281 -6.56 -14.10 18.52
CA VAL A 281 -5.12 -14.20 18.20
C VAL A 281 -4.77 -15.54 17.53
N ASP A 282 -5.73 -16.45 17.38
CA ASP A 282 -5.54 -17.67 16.61
C ASP A 282 -5.41 -17.36 15.11
N PRO A 283 -4.28 -17.66 14.47
CA PRO A 283 -4.08 -17.40 13.04
C PRO A 283 -5.14 -18.04 12.15
N ARG A 284 -5.74 -19.17 12.57
CA ARG A 284 -6.76 -19.90 11.80
C ARG A 284 -8.01 -19.08 11.54
N PHE A 285 -8.33 -18.14 12.46
CA PHE A 285 -9.45 -17.23 12.27
C PHE A 285 -9.27 -16.34 11.03
N TYR A 286 -8.04 -15.96 10.71
CA TYR A 286 -7.72 -15.01 9.63
C TYR A 286 -7.39 -15.69 8.29
N LEU A 287 -7.24 -17.02 8.26
CA LEU A 287 -6.87 -17.76 7.05
C LEU A 287 -7.77 -17.47 5.84
N PRO A 288 -9.11 -17.35 5.95
CA PRO A 288 -9.95 -17.08 4.77
C PRO A 288 -9.58 -15.78 4.04
N TRP A 289 -9.23 -14.71 4.77
CA TRP A 289 -8.79 -13.45 4.16
C TRP A 289 -7.37 -13.52 3.64
N LEU A 290 -6.48 -14.19 4.37
CA LEU A 290 -5.08 -14.37 3.96
C LEU A 290 -4.98 -15.19 2.67
N GLU A 291 -5.71 -16.31 2.58
CA GLU A 291 -5.76 -17.15 1.39
C GLU A 291 -6.33 -16.42 0.18
N ALA A 292 -7.44 -15.70 0.35
CA ALA A 292 -8.05 -14.94 -0.72
C ALA A 292 -7.14 -13.79 -1.19
N SER A 293 -6.49 -13.07 -0.26
CA SER A 293 -5.52 -12.04 -0.58
C SER A 293 -4.32 -12.60 -1.34
N TRP A 294 -3.79 -13.73 -0.89
CA TRP A 294 -2.68 -14.40 -1.55
C TRP A 294 -3.03 -14.86 -2.96
N LYS A 295 -4.22 -15.41 -3.14
CA LYS A 295 -4.73 -15.79 -4.46
C LYS A 295 -4.84 -14.61 -5.42
N ALA A 296 -5.29 -13.45 -4.94
CA ALA A 296 -5.51 -12.25 -5.76
C ALA A 296 -4.21 -11.52 -6.11
N PHE A 297 -3.30 -11.36 -5.16
CA PHE A 297 -2.10 -10.52 -5.30
C PHE A 297 -0.80 -11.29 -5.53
N GLY A 298 -0.79 -12.60 -5.22
CA GLY A 298 0.44 -13.39 -5.22
C GLY A 298 1.41 -12.96 -4.11
N GLU A 299 2.61 -13.52 -4.13
CA GLU A 299 3.63 -13.27 -3.10
C GLU A 299 4.27 -11.88 -3.17
N ARG A 300 4.24 -11.22 -4.36
CA ARG A 300 5.05 -10.02 -4.63
C ARG A 300 4.34 -8.70 -4.36
N ARG A 301 3.03 -8.73 -4.12
CA ARG A 301 2.22 -7.51 -3.98
C ARG A 301 1.45 -7.43 -2.67
N LEU A 302 1.73 -8.35 -1.74
CA LEU A 302 1.29 -8.27 -0.35
C LEU A 302 2.45 -7.88 0.55
N MET A 303 2.21 -7.04 1.55
CA MET A 303 3.22 -6.61 2.50
C MET A 303 2.68 -6.57 3.93
N TYR A 304 3.57 -6.81 4.90
CA TYR A 304 3.26 -6.72 6.32
C TYR A 304 3.09 -5.27 6.76
N GLY A 305 2.12 -5.02 7.64
CA GLY A 305 1.99 -3.80 8.42
C GLY A 305 1.35 -4.12 9.76
N SER A 306 1.93 -3.59 10.85
CA SER A 306 1.37 -3.81 12.19
C SER A 306 0.17 -2.93 12.48
N ASN A 307 0.12 -1.74 11.88
CA ASN A 307 -0.76 -0.65 12.27
C ASN A 307 -0.51 -0.15 13.71
N TRP A 308 0.72 -0.35 14.23
CA TRP A 308 1.09 0.12 15.57
C TRP A 308 1.17 1.65 15.60
N PRO A 309 0.69 2.32 16.67
CA PRO A 309 0.17 1.79 17.93
C PRO A 309 -1.35 1.48 17.92
N VAL A 310 -2.07 1.69 16.80
CA VAL A 310 -3.52 1.45 16.73
C VAL A 310 -3.85 -0.01 17.05
N SER A 311 -2.97 -0.93 16.68
CA SER A 311 -3.10 -2.35 16.99
C SER A 311 -3.19 -2.65 18.51
N ASP A 312 -2.59 -1.82 19.37
CA ASP A 312 -2.64 -2.02 20.83
C ASP A 312 -4.07 -1.99 21.40
N LEU A 313 -5.00 -1.37 20.66
CA LEU A 313 -6.43 -1.44 21.00
C LEU A 313 -7.00 -2.87 20.90
N ALA A 314 -6.40 -3.72 20.07
CA ALA A 314 -6.94 -5.04 19.72
C ALA A 314 -6.05 -6.20 20.17
N ALA A 315 -4.74 -6.09 19.97
CA ALA A 315 -3.75 -7.11 20.26
C ALA A 315 -2.36 -6.46 20.42
N THR A 316 -1.42 -7.16 21.06
CA THR A 316 -0.02 -6.73 21.15
C THR A 316 0.68 -6.85 19.79
N TYR A 317 1.79 -6.12 19.59
CA TYR A 317 2.61 -6.20 18.38
C TYR A 317 3.00 -7.66 18.04
N ALA A 318 3.44 -8.42 19.04
CA ALA A 318 3.82 -9.83 18.85
C ALA A 318 2.65 -10.71 18.42
N GLU A 319 1.45 -10.47 18.96
CA GLU A 319 0.23 -11.18 18.55
C GLU A 319 -0.17 -10.83 17.13
N VAL A 320 -0.13 -9.54 16.73
CA VAL A 320 -0.39 -9.10 15.36
C VAL A 320 0.57 -9.77 14.36
N PHE A 321 1.86 -9.80 14.68
CA PHE A 321 2.84 -10.52 13.88
C PHE A 321 2.55 -12.01 13.82
N GLY A 322 2.19 -12.60 14.97
CA GLY A 322 1.82 -14.03 15.11
C GLY A 322 0.59 -14.45 14.31
N ILE A 323 -0.31 -13.53 14.00
CA ILE A 323 -1.49 -13.78 13.16
C ILE A 323 -1.06 -14.12 11.71
N VAL A 324 -0.07 -13.41 11.17
CA VAL A 324 0.29 -13.51 9.74
C VAL A 324 1.52 -14.38 9.47
N ALA A 325 2.51 -14.37 10.36
CA ALA A 325 3.79 -15.01 10.13
C ALA A 325 3.72 -16.52 9.86
N PRO A 326 2.91 -17.33 10.58
CA PRO A 326 2.78 -18.77 10.28
C PRO A 326 2.25 -19.05 8.87
N PHE A 327 1.26 -18.27 8.41
CA PHE A 327 0.72 -18.39 7.06
C PHE A 327 1.78 -18.12 6.00
N VAL A 328 2.50 -17.01 6.11
CA VAL A 328 3.51 -16.63 5.13
C VAL A 328 4.67 -17.62 5.10
N ARG A 329 5.15 -18.05 6.29
CA ARG A 329 6.22 -19.06 6.42
C ARG A 329 5.85 -20.39 5.81
N SER A 330 4.58 -20.79 5.87
CA SER A 330 4.11 -22.03 5.21
C SER A 330 4.21 -21.98 3.68
N ARG A 331 4.37 -20.77 3.09
CA ARG A 331 4.54 -20.56 1.65
C ARG A 331 6.01 -20.63 1.21
N GLY A 332 6.94 -20.73 2.15
CA GLY A 332 8.37 -20.89 1.90
C GLY A 332 9.18 -19.60 2.06
N PRO A 333 10.51 -19.70 2.05
CA PRO A 333 11.42 -18.58 2.38
C PRO A 333 11.37 -17.44 1.36
N GLU A 334 11.09 -17.71 0.11
CA GLU A 334 10.96 -16.65 -0.90
C GLU A 334 9.71 -15.81 -0.65
N ALA A 335 8.57 -16.45 -0.38
CA ALA A 335 7.33 -15.78 0.02
C ALA A 335 7.52 -14.94 1.28
N GLU A 336 8.24 -15.46 2.29
CA GLU A 336 8.59 -14.73 3.51
C GLU A 336 9.41 -13.47 3.20
N ARG A 337 10.44 -13.58 2.36
CA ARG A 337 11.26 -12.44 1.92
C ARG A 337 10.45 -11.38 1.18
N TRP A 338 9.59 -11.79 0.24
CA TRP A 338 8.75 -10.85 -0.49
C TRP A 338 7.78 -10.14 0.45
N PHE A 339 7.04 -10.87 1.24
CA PHE A 339 5.99 -10.33 2.12
C PHE A 339 6.54 -9.39 3.19
N PHE A 340 7.65 -9.76 3.82
CA PHE A 340 8.22 -8.94 4.90
C PHE A 340 9.18 -7.85 4.43
N THR A 341 9.62 -7.85 3.17
CA THR A 341 10.62 -6.87 2.72
C THR A 341 10.38 -6.38 1.30
N GLU A 342 10.49 -7.27 0.29
CA GLU A 342 10.64 -6.84 -1.09
C GLU A 342 9.37 -6.20 -1.69
N ALA A 343 8.18 -6.65 -1.29
CA ALA A 343 6.92 -6.05 -1.74
C ALA A 343 6.84 -4.57 -1.36
N SER A 344 7.24 -4.22 -0.13
CA SER A 344 7.30 -2.82 0.31
C SER A 344 8.36 -2.02 -0.45
N ARG A 345 9.52 -2.64 -0.78
CA ARG A 345 10.55 -2.00 -1.60
C ARG A 345 10.04 -1.68 -3.00
N LEU A 346 9.33 -2.63 -3.61
CA LEU A 346 8.73 -2.44 -4.93
C LEU A 346 7.64 -1.36 -4.93
N ALA A 347 6.76 -1.37 -3.92
CA ALA A 347 5.67 -0.41 -3.78
C ALA A 347 6.15 1.02 -3.55
N TYR A 348 7.11 1.21 -2.64
CA TYR A 348 7.55 2.53 -2.16
C TYR A 348 8.91 2.97 -2.69
N ARG A 349 9.61 2.13 -3.48
CA ARG A 349 10.93 2.42 -4.06
C ARG A 349 11.96 2.91 -3.04
N TRP A 350 11.92 2.41 -1.82
CA TRP A 350 12.96 2.68 -0.84
C TRP A 350 14.22 1.85 -1.16
N THR A 351 15.38 2.40 -0.83
CA THR A 351 16.70 1.84 -1.18
C THR A 351 17.48 1.48 0.08
#